data_8775bcd529ee337acd9894dcc7cb2521
#
_entry.id   8775bcd529ee337acd9894dcc7cb2521
#
_cell.length_a   1.000
_cell.length_b   1.000
_cell.length_c   1.000
_cell.angle_alpha   90.00
_cell.angle_beta   90.00
_cell.angle_gamma   90.00
#
_symmetry.space_group_name_H-M   'P 1'
#
loop_
_entity.id
_entity.type
_entity.pdbx_description
1 polymer ?
#
loop_
_entity_poly.entity_id
_entity_poly.type
_entity_poly.pdbx_seq_one_letter_code
_entity_poly.pdbx_strand_id
1 'polypeptide(L)'
;LVGPRPVATPSLSDDIARFDSVISKLWSGNPVTEYGKGRVYATSDLDSVVKAEGCRADVTLTSPSPDSKYLFLHRIFDGVHIYWLDSRTRNVEDIEASFNVTGLEPEIWNAVDGTIRPASYRIEGGRTIVSLHFDQEDALFVVFRKKAASDKVELPVPEVTSIPVTGSWEVAFDCGMGAPEKTVFDGLKDWSLDDNLFIRYRSE
;
A
#
# COMPACT_ATOMS: atom_id res chain seq x y z
N LEU A 1 -9.69 -24.72 9.19
CA LEU A 1 -10.54 -23.93 10.09
C LEU A 1 -9.70 -23.39 11.23
N VAL A 2 -9.96 -22.15 11.67
CA VAL A 2 -9.29 -21.52 12.80
C VAL A 2 -10.35 -20.92 13.70
N GLY A 3 -10.25 -21.15 15.01
CA GLY A 3 -11.16 -20.58 15.99
C GLY A 3 -11.41 -21.50 17.20
N PRO A 4 -12.02 -20.95 18.25
CA PRO A 4 -12.43 -21.73 19.40
C PRO A 4 -13.51 -22.76 19.03
N ARG A 5 -13.67 -23.79 19.84
CA ARG A 5 -14.74 -24.77 19.64
C ARG A 5 -16.12 -24.08 19.67
N PRO A 6 -16.94 -24.22 18.62
CA PRO A 6 -18.32 -23.77 18.66
C PRO A 6 -19.15 -24.47 19.76
N VAL A 7 -19.97 -23.71 20.44
CA VAL A 7 -20.80 -24.24 21.55
C VAL A 7 -22.28 -24.38 21.21
N ALA A 8 -22.71 -23.75 20.11
CA ALA A 8 -24.10 -23.79 19.66
C ALA A 8 -24.18 -23.55 18.15
N THR A 9 -25.29 -23.95 17.55
CA THR A 9 -25.66 -23.55 16.18
C THR A 9 -26.61 -22.33 16.25
N PRO A 10 -26.57 -21.43 15.27
CA PRO A 10 -27.45 -20.27 15.24
C PRO A 10 -28.88 -20.59 14.80
N SER A 11 -29.14 -21.81 14.31
CA SER A 11 -30.45 -22.20 13.79
C SER A 11 -31.26 -23.03 14.80
N LEU A 12 -32.53 -22.67 14.99
CA LEU A 12 -33.47 -23.40 15.86
C LEU A 12 -33.92 -24.73 15.25
N SER A 13 -33.71 -24.94 13.93
CA SER A 13 -34.11 -26.14 13.21
C SER A 13 -32.98 -27.15 13.04
N ASP A 14 -31.77 -26.88 13.55
CA ASP A 14 -30.65 -27.78 13.43
C ASP A 14 -30.74 -29.00 14.32
N ASP A 15 -30.24 -30.12 13.80
CA ASP A 15 -30.07 -31.37 14.58
C ASP A 15 -28.85 -31.21 15.51
N ILE A 16 -29.14 -30.99 16.79
CA ILE A 16 -28.12 -30.77 17.85
C ILE A 16 -27.20 -32.00 17.98
N ALA A 17 -27.76 -33.23 17.89
CA ALA A 17 -26.94 -34.44 18.00
C ALA A 17 -25.96 -34.57 16.85
N ARG A 18 -26.38 -34.21 15.64
CA ARG A 18 -25.50 -34.13 14.48
C ARG A 18 -24.44 -33.05 14.61
N PHE A 19 -24.84 -31.86 15.11
CA PHE A 19 -23.91 -30.77 15.40
C PHE A 19 -22.82 -31.23 16.36
N ASP A 20 -23.19 -31.76 17.53
CA ASP A 20 -22.26 -32.25 18.56
C ASP A 20 -21.31 -33.33 18.02
N SER A 21 -21.85 -34.26 17.22
CA SER A 21 -21.05 -35.32 16.58
C SER A 21 -20.00 -34.72 15.63
N VAL A 22 -20.35 -33.74 14.80
CA VAL A 22 -19.42 -33.08 13.88
C VAL A 22 -18.38 -32.27 14.63
N ILE A 23 -18.81 -31.42 15.59
CA ILE A 23 -17.93 -30.57 16.36
C ILE A 23 -16.92 -31.39 17.16
N SER A 24 -17.34 -32.52 17.76
CA SER A 24 -16.43 -33.38 18.52
C SER A 24 -15.34 -34.05 17.67
N LYS A 25 -15.62 -34.27 16.38
CA LYS A 25 -14.63 -34.77 15.42
C LYS A 25 -13.65 -33.68 14.97
N LEU A 26 -14.14 -32.46 14.80
CA LEU A 26 -13.36 -31.34 14.30
C LEU A 26 -12.54 -30.67 15.41
N TRP A 27 -13.08 -30.54 16.62
CA TRP A 27 -12.38 -30.05 17.81
C TRP A 27 -12.21 -31.17 18.84
N SER A 28 -11.22 -32.02 18.61
CA SER A 28 -10.95 -33.22 19.40
C SER A 28 -10.40 -32.96 20.83
N GLY A 29 -10.20 -31.68 21.18
CA GLY A 29 -9.51 -31.26 22.41
C GLY A 29 -8.03 -30.98 22.25
N ASN A 30 -7.46 -31.32 21.09
CA ASN A 30 -6.08 -30.96 20.76
C ASN A 30 -6.00 -29.53 20.18
N PRO A 31 -4.85 -28.84 20.32
CA PRO A 31 -4.64 -27.53 19.70
C PRO A 31 -4.81 -27.56 18.18
N VAL A 32 -4.42 -28.68 17.54
CA VAL A 32 -4.61 -28.93 16.10
C VAL A 32 -5.25 -30.30 15.92
N THR A 33 -6.32 -30.36 15.17
CA THR A 33 -7.02 -31.60 14.79
C THR A 33 -6.94 -31.79 13.29
N GLU A 34 -6.42 -32.91 12.82
CA GLU A 34 -6.49 -33.29 11.40
C GLU A 34 -7.79 -34.06 11.14
N TYR A 35 -8.54 -33.63 10.12
CA TYR A 35 -9.76 -34.31 9.69
C TYR A 35 -9.87 -34.32 8.16
N GLY A 36 -9.82 -35.51 7.58
CA GLY A 36 -9.73 -35.66 6.14
C GLY A 36 -8.46 -35.04 5.58
N LYS A 37 -8.61 -34.11 4.63
CA LYS A 37 -7.51 -33.35 4.05
C LYS A 37 -7.30 -31.97 4.71
N GLY A 38 -8.06 -31.67 5.76
CA GLY A 38 -8.05 -30.37 6.41
C GLY A 38 -7.51 -30.40 7.82
N ARG A 39 -7.21 -29.22 8.34
CA ARG A 39 -6.79 -28.99 9.74
C ARG A 39 -7.74 -28.02 10.42
N VAL A 40 -7.94 -28.26 11.70
CA VAL A 40 -8.68 -27.38 12.60
C VAL A 40 -7.73 -26.91 13.69
N TYR A 41 -7.56 -25.63 13.79
CA TYR A 41 -6.74 -24.96 14.80
C TYR A 41 -7.68 -24.38 15.87
N ALA A 42 -7.58 -24.91 17.09
CA ALA A 42 -8.40 -24.48 18.22
C ALA A 42 -7.82 -23.22 18.89
N THR A 43 -7.56 -22.19 18.10
CA THR A 43 -6.98 -20.93 18.54
C THR A 43 -7.60 -19.74 17.81
N SER A 44 -7.52 -18.54 18.42
CA SER A 44 -7.85 -17.27 17.78
C SER A 44 -6.59 -16.54 17.25
N ASP A 45 -5.41 -17.07 17.49
CA ASP A 45 -4.16 -16.52 17.00
C ASP A 45 -3.92 -16.94 15.54
N LEU A 46 -4.43 -16.11 14.63
CA LEU A 46 -4.34 -16.34 13.19
C LEU A 46 -2.88 -16.27 12.70
N ASP A 47 -2.06 -15.40 13.28
CA ASP A 47 -0.67 -15.21 12.86
C ASP A 47 0.17 -16.46 13.08
N SER A 48 -0.01 -17.14 14.22
CA SER A 48 0.66 -18.41 14.50
C SER A 48 0.23 -19.50 13.54
N VAL A 49 -1.06 -19.55 13.17
CA VAL A 49 -1.59 -20.53 12.21
C VAL A 49 -1.02 -20.29 10.81
N VAL A 50 -1.04 -19.04 10.33
CA VAL A 50 -0.49 -18.66 9.01
C VAL A 50 0.99 -19.04 8.90
N LYS A 51 1.76 -18.82 9.97
CA LYS A 51 3.17 -19.25 10.05
C LYS A 51 3.32 -20.77 10.05
N ALA A 52 2.51 -21.49 10.83
CA ALA A 52 2.53 -22.96 10.89
C ALA A 52 2.18 -23.63 9.56
N GLU A 53 1.26 -23.01 8.79
CA GLU A 53 0.90 -23.47 7.44
C GLU A 53 1.93 -23.05 6.37
N GLY A 54 3.00 -22.36 6.75
CA GLY A 54 4.05 -21.93 5.81
C GLY A 54 3.59 -20.86 4.82
N CYS A 55 2.48 -20.16 5.13
CA CYS A 55 2.00 -19.06 4.29
C CYS A 55 2.99 -17.91 4.40
N ARG A 56 3.37 -17.38 3.24
CA ARG A 56 4.22 -16.18 3.16
C ARG A 56 3.36 -14.95 3.01
N ALA A 57 3.75 -13.86 3.67
CA ALA A 57 3.13 -12.56 3.42
C ALA A 57 3.27 -12.21 1.94
N ASP A 58 2.20 -11.74 1.33
CA ASP A 58 2.17 -11.37 -0.08
C ASP A 58 3.09 -10.18 -0.36
N VAL A 59 3.00 -9.15 0.48
CA VAL A 59 3.94 -8.03 0.51
C VAL A 59 4.36 -7.72 1.94
N THR A 60 5.62 -7.30 2.12
CA THR A 60 6.14 -6.77 3.39
C THR A 60 6.76 -5.42 3.10
N LEU A 61 6.40 -4.42 3.86
CA LEU A 61 6.88 -3.05 3.71
C LEU A 61 7.73 -2.68 4.92
N THR A 62 8.84 -2.01 4.69
CA THR A 62 9.57 -1.37 5.79
C THR A 62 8.81 -0.14 6.25
N SER A 63 8.83 0.12 7.55
CA SER A 63 8.19 1.29 8.13
C SER A 63 9.28 2.17 8.76
N PRO A 64 9.74 3.22 8.06
CA PRO A 64 10.83 4.07 8.54
C PRO A 64 10.44 4.90 9.76
N SER A 65 9.15 5.14 9.95
CA SER A 65 8.59 5.87 11.08
C SER A 65 7.54 5.03 11.83
N PRO A 66 7.35 5.22 13.16
CA PRO A 66 6.26 4.60 13.90
C PRO A 66 4.87 4.97 13.38
N ASP A 67 4.75 6.14 12.74
CA ASP A 67 3.49 6.65 12.18
C ASP A 67 3.26 6.22 10.72
N SER A 68 4.22 5.53 10.10
CA SER A 68 4.09 5.02 8.74
C SER A 68 2.93 4.05 8.64
N LYS A 69 2.04 4.30 7.70
CA LYS A 69 0.88 3.45 7.42
C LYS A 69 0.75 3.23 5.93
N TYR A 70 0.84 1.98 5.53
CA TYR A 70 0.69 1.59 4.15
C TYR A 70 -0.45 0.58 4.01
N LEU A 71 -1.23 0.75 2.96
CA LEU A 71 -2.20 -0.24 2.51
C LEU A 71 -1.75 -0.81 1.18
N PHE A 72 -2.16 -2.02 0.90
CA PHE A 72 -1.93 -2.60 -0.41
C PHE A 72 -3.11 -3.41 -0.89
N LEU A 73 -3.23 -3.52 -2.20
CA LEU A 73 -4.15 -4.41 -2.88
C LEU A 73 -3.37 -5.16 -3.96
N HIS A 74 -3.52 -6.47 -4.04
CA HIS A 74 -2.91 -7.30 -5.07
C HIS A 74 -3.98 -7.90 -5.99
N ARG A 75 -3.73 -7.83 -7.29
CA ARG A 75 -4.52 -8.51 -8.32
C ARG A 75 -3.59 -9.26 -9.27
N ILE A 76 -4.04 -10.42 -9.72
CA ILE A 76 -3.36 -11.20 -10.76
C ILE A 76 -4.32 -11.28 -11.94
N PHE A 77 -3.85 -10.86 -13.10
CA PHE A 77 -4.59 -10.96 -14.35
C PHE A 77 -3.65 -11.46 -15.45
N ASP A 78 -3.97 -12.61 -16.03
CA ASP A 78 -3.20 -13.26 -17.10
C ASP A 78 -1.69 -13.38 -16.80
N GLY A 79 -1.36 -13.77 -15.56
CA GLY A 79 0.03 -13.90 -15.09
C GLY A 79 0.73 -12.57 -14.76
N VAL A 80 0.07 -11.45 -14.94
CA VAL A 80 0.56 -10.11 -14.52
C VAL A 80 0.17 -9.88 -13.07
N HIS A 81 1.13 -9.56 -12.22
CA HIS A 81 0.89 -9.14 -10.84
C HIS A 81 0.82 -7.62 -10.76
N ILE A 82 -0.27 -7.12 -10.21
CA ILE A 82 -0.53 -5.68 -10.05
C ILE A 82 -0.74 -5.41 -8.57
N TYR A 83 0.19 -4.71 -7.97
CA TYR A 83 0.09 -4.22 -6.59
C TYR A 83 -0.22 -2.72 -6.62
N TRP A 84 -1.30 -2.34 -5.98
CA TRP A 84 -1.55 -0.94 -5.62
C TRP A 84 -1.07 -0.73 -4.19
N LEU A 85 -0.25 0.27 -3.98
CA LEU A 85 0.29 0.66 -2.69
C LEU A 85 -0.15 2.09 -2.38
N ASP A 86 -0.58 2.33 -1.15
CA ASP A 86 -1.13 3.59 -0.69
C ASP A 86 -0.47 3.99 0.64
N SER A 87 0.23 5.12 0.63
CA SER A 87 0.79 5.75 1.82
C SER A 87 -0.27 6.60 2.51
N ARG A 88 -0.59 6.26 3.76
CA ARG A 88 -1.53 7.00 4.62
C ARG A 88 -0.81 7.92 5.60
N THR A 89 0.39 8.31 5.29
CA THR A 89 1.19 9.20 6.12
C THR A 89 1.43 10.54 5.42
N ARG A 90 1.62 11.58 6.22
CA ARG A 90 2.02 12.91 5.73
C ARG A 90 3.53 13.08 5.66
N ASN A 91 4.26 12.00 5.82
CA ASN A 91 5.71 12.00 5.67
C ASN A 91 6.09 11.65 4.23
N VAL A 92 7.16 12.25 3.74
CA VAL A 92 7.86 11.78 2.55
C VAL A 92 8.77 10.65 2.99
N GLU A 93 8.64 9.47 2.40
CA GLU A 93 9.34 8.27 2.89
C GLU A 93 9.94 7.44 1.73
N ASP A 94 11.18 7.02 1.94
CA ASP A 94 11.82 5.99 1.12
C ASP A 94 11.70 4.65 1.85
N ILE A 95 11.14 3.64 1.19
CA ILE A 95 10.90 2.33 1.77
C ILE A 95 11.42 1.21 0.87
N GLU A 96 11.60 0.03 1.45
CA GLU A 96 11.73 -1.21 0.70
C GLU A 96 10.43 -2.01 0.81
N ALA A 97 9.91 -2.39 -0.36
CA ALA A 97 8.75 -3.27 -0.48
C ALA A 97 9.22 -4.64 -0.98
N SER A 98 8.94 -5.70 -0.21
CA SER A 98 9.29 -7.08 -0.55
C SER A 98 8.06 -7.84 -1.00
N PHE A 99 7.98 -8.20 -2.28
CA PHE A 99 6.86 -8.84 -2.94
C PHE A 99 7.08 -10.36 -3.04
N ASN A 100 6.02 -11.14 -2.85
CA ASN A 100 6.04 -12.59 -3.08
C ASN A 100 5.94 -12.91 -4.58
N VAL A 101 6.79 -12.28 -5.36
CA VAL A 101 6.95 -12.45 -6.81
C VAL A 101 8.43 -12.68 -7.08
N THR A 102 8.75 -13.55 -8.02
CA THR A 102 10.14 -13.80 -8.46
C THR A 102 10.21 -14.03 -9.96
N GLY A 103 11.36 -13.73 -10.54
CA GLY A 103 11.60 -13.93 -11.98
C GLY A 103 10.94 -12.90 -12.90
N LEU A 104 10.26 -11.90 -12.34
CA LEU A 104 9.68 -10.79 -13.08
C LEU A 104 10.31 -9.46 -12.61
N GLU A 105 10.51 -8.54 -13.55
CA GLU A 105 10.96 -7.17 -13.24
C GLU A 105 9.80 -6.27 -12.85
N PRO A 106 9.96 -5.41 -11.84
CA PRO A 106 8.96 -4.44 -11.43
C PRO A 106 8.97 -3.20 -12.34
N GLU A 107 7.78 -2.70 -12.62
CA GLU A 107 7.55 -1.36 -13.18
C GLU A 107 6.74 -0.55 -12.16
N ILE A 108 7.04 0.74 -12.02
CA ILE A 108 6.25 1.67 -11.21
C ILE A 108 5.35 2.46 -12.16
N TRP A 109 4.05 2.40 -11.89
CA TRP A 109 3.05 3.12 -12.66
C TRP A 109 2.42 4.19 -11.78
N ASN A 110 2.40 5.43 -12.26
CA ASN A 110 1.74 6.54 -11.60
C ASN A 110 0.36 6.75 -12.23
N ALA A 111 -0.70 6.67 -11.41
CA ALA A 111 -2.07 6.81 -11.89
C ALA A 111 -2.46 8.28 -12.17
N VAL A 112 -1.74 9.24 -11.61
CA VAL A 112 -2.06 10.68 -11.75
C VAL A 112 -1.69 11.19 -13.14
N ASP A 113 -0.49 10.83 -13.61
CA ASP A 113 0.05 11.32 -14.88
C ASP A 113 0.16 10.22 -15.96
N GLY A 114 -0.14 8.96 -15.61
CA GLY A 114 -0.06 7.81 -16.51
C GLY A 114 1.37 7.38 -16.85
N THR A 115 2.38 7.85 -16.16
CA THR A 115 3.76 7.48 -16.43
C THR A 115 4.06 6.05 -15.98
N ILE A 116 4.90 5.36 -16.75
CA ILE A 116 5.43 4.03 -16.47
C ILE A 116 6.95 4.12 -16.46
N ARG A 117 7.57 3.74 -15.35
CA ARG A 117 9.02 3.78 -15.19
C ARG A 117 9.58 2.47 -14.65
N PRO A 118 10.82 2.09 -15.00
CA PRO A 118 11.49 0.97 -14.36
C PRO A 118 11.74 1.28 -12.87
N ALA A 119 11.99 0.23 -12.09
CA ALA A 119 12.34 0.33 -10.69
C ALA A 119 13.72 -0.27 -10.41
N SER A 120 14.41 0.23 -9.39
CA SER A 120 15.53 -0.47 -8.79
C SER A 120 15.01 -1.65 -7.98
N TYR A 121 15.59 -2.83 -8.15
CA TYR A 121 15.16 -4.03 -7.44
C TYR A 121 16.28 -5.04 -7.25
N ARG A 122 16.04 -5.98 -6.32
CA ARG A 122 16.82 -7.21 -6.17
C ARG A 122 15.91 -8.40 -5.89
N ILE A 123 16.30 -9.58 -6.35
CA ILE A 123 15.59 -10.84 -6.11
C ILE A 123 16.39 -11.62 -5.08
N GLU A 124 15.82 -11.83 -3.89
CA GLU A 124 16.43 -12.54 -2.77
C GLU A 124 15.39 -13.42 -2.07
N GLY A 125 15.81 -14.63 -1.67
CA GLY A 125 14.97 -15.56 -0.90
C GLY A 125 13.62 -15.91 -1.58
N GLY A 126 13.56 -15.84 -2.91
CA GLY A 126 12.35 -16.08 -3.68
C GLY A 126 11.35 -14.93 -3.63
N ARG A 127 11.83 -13.72 -3.37
CA ARG A 127 11.04 -12.47 -3.34
C ARG A 127 11.74 -11.40 -4.17
N THR A 128 10.97 -10.47 -4.71
CA THR A 128 11.52 -9.26 -5.33
C THR A 128 11.37 -8.09 -4.36
N ILE A 129 12.50 -7.47 -4.05
CA ILE A 129 12.58 -6.31 -3.16
C ILE A 129 12.78 -5.08 -4.03
N VAL A 130 11.91 -4.10 -3.87
CA VAL A 130 11.86 -2.88 -4.68
C VAL A 130 12.01 -1.67 -3.77
N SER A 131 12.89 -0.74 -4.14
CA SER A 131 13.01 0.56 -3.47
C SER A 131 11.93 1.50 -4.01
N LEU A 132 11.14 2.06 -3.13
CA LEU A 132 10.00 2.91 -3.45
C LEU A 132 10.12 4.23 -2.70
N HIS A 133 9.77 5.31 -3.39
CA HIS A 133 9.61 6.64 -2.83
C HIS A 133 8.13 7.02 -2.81
N PHE A 134 7.66 7.51 -1.68
CA PHE A 134 6.31 8.02 -1.50
C PHE A 134 6.36 9.47 -1.05
N ASP A 135 5.64 10.33 -1.75
CA ASP A 135 5.27 11.65 -1.27
C ASP A 135 4.18 11.54 -0.19
N GLN A 136 3.77 12.67 0.37
CA GLN A 136 2.70 12.73 1.36
C GLN A 136 1.39 12.20 0.78
N GLU A 137 0.74 11.25 1.48
CA GLU A 137 -0.56 10.69 1.09
C GLU A 137 -0.59 10.19 -0.38
N ASP A 138 0.53 9.62 -0.84
CA ASP A 138 0.77 9.19 -2.22
C ASP A 138 0.36 7.74 -2.46
N ALA A 139 0.04 7.41 -3.70
CA ALA A 139 -0.27 6.07 -4.13
C ALA A 139 0.35 5.74 -5.49
N LEU A 140 0.85 4.51 -5.62
CA LEU A 140 1.46 4.03 -6.85
C LEU A 140 1.12 2.56 -7.11
N PHE A 141 1.31 2.13 -8.36
CA PHE A 141 1.26 0.72 -8.71
C PHE A 141 2.66 0.17 -8.90
N VAL A 142 2.89 -1.04 -8.39
CA VAL A 142 4.04 -1.88 -8.75
C VAL A 142 3.53 -3.05 -9.58
N VAL A 143 3.96 -3.11 -10.84
CA VAL A 143 3.47 -4.06 -11.81
C VAL A 143 4.58 -5.00 -12.26
N PHE A 144 4.33 -6.30 -12.16
CA PHE A 144 5.25 -7.34 -12.60
C PHE A 144 4.64 -8.07 -13.80
N ARG A 145 5.13 -7.79 -15.01
CA ARG A 145 4.61 -8.35 -16.25
C ARG A 145 5.68 -8.84 -17.21
N LYS A 146 6.92 -8.40 -17.02
CA LYS A 146 8.04 -8.76 -17.87
C LYS A 146 9.00 -9.67 -17.13
N LYS A 147 9.59 -10.63 -17.85
CA LYS A 147 10.62 -11.49 -17.27
C LYS A 147 11.84 -10.66 -16.90
N ALA A 148 12.34 -10.86 -15.67
CA ALA A 148 13.55 -10.23 -15.21
C ALA A 148 14.77 -10.69 -16.03
N ALA A 149 15.55 -9.75 -16.51
CA ALA A 149 16.80 -10.02 -17.22
C ALA A 149 17.95 -10.28 -16.24
N SER A 150 17.83 -9.83 -15.00
CA SER A 150 18.86 -9.92 -13.94
C SER A 150 18.19 -10.00 -12.58
N ASP A 151 18.86 -10.61 -11.62
CA ASP A 151 18.39 -10.66 -10.23
C ASP A 151 18.59 -9.33 -9.48
N LYS A 152 19.30 -8.39 -10.05
CA LYS A 152 19.54 -7.06 -9.49
C LYS A 152 19.62 -6.01 -10.58
N VAL A 153 18.89 -4.92 -10.37
CA VAL A 153 18.96 -3.71 -11.18
C VAL A 153 19.03 -2.52 -10.24
N GLU A 154 20.05 -1.69 -10.43
CA GLU A 154 20.20 -0.38 -9.78
C GLU A 154 20.11 0.68 -10.84
N LEU A 155 19.10 1.53 -10.75
CA LEU A 155 18.95 2.68 -11.64
C LEU A 155 19.78 3.86 -11.09
N PRO A 156 20.35 4.69 -11.96
CA PRO A 156 21.04 5.87 -11.51
C PRO A 156 20.08 6.80 -10.75
N VAL A 157 20.54 7.34 -9.63
CA VAL A 157 19.80 8.39 -8.92
C VAL A 157 19.84 9.66 -9.75
N PRO A 158 18.70 10.29 -10.07
CA PRO A 158 18.68 11.54 -10.80
C PRO A 158 19.47 12.63 -10.06
N GLU A 159 20.33 13.34 -10.77
CA GLU A 159 20.97 14.53 -10.23
C GLU A 159 19.95 15.68 -10.26
N VAL A 160 19.61 16.18 -9.08
CA VAL A 160 18.63 17.28 -8.93
C VAL A 160 19.41 18.59 -8.79
N THR A 161 19.23 19.48 -9.77
CA THR A 161 19.73 20.85 -9.70
C THR A 161 18.58 21.80 -9.42
N SER A 162 18.66 22.51 -8.30
CA SER A 162 17.67 23.53 -7.93
C SER A 162 18.12 24.90 -8.40
N ILE A 163 17.30 25.57 -9.20
CA ILE A 163 17.50 26.94 -9.61
C ILE A 163 16.52 27.82 -8.84
N PRO A 164 17.00 28.73 -7.95
CA PRO A 164 16.12 29.62 -7.24
C PRO A 164 15.46 30.62 -8.19
N VAL A 165 14.14 30.66 -8.20
CA VAL A 165 13.37 31.72 -8.90
C VAL A 165 13.12 32.85 -7.89
N THR A 166 13.85 33.95 -8.08
CA THR A 166 13.80 35.11 -7.16
C THR A 166 13.24 36.33 -7.88
N GLY A 167 12.74 37.27 -7.12
CA GLY A 167 12.19 38.54 -7.62
C GLY A 167 10.72 38.71 -7.27
N SER A 168 10.16 39.84 -7.70
CA SER A 168 8.74 40.12 -7.52
C SER A 168 7.90 39.43 -8.57
N TRP A 169 6.68 39.05 -8.16
CA TRP A 169 5.70 38.37 -8.98
C TRP A 169 4.51 39.29 -9.23
N GLU A 170 4.27 39.66 -10.47
CA GLU A 170 3.03 40.32 -10.86
C GLU A 170 1.96 39.25 -11.08
N VAL A 171 0.88 39.31 -10.29
CA VAL A 171 -0.24 38.36 -10.37
C VAL A 171 -1.48 39.14 -10.83
N ALA A 172 -2.09 38.65 -11.90
CA ALA A 172 -3.35 39.17 -12.41
C ALA A 172 -4.49 38.23 -11.97
N PHE A 173 -5.57 38.79 -11.46
CA PHE A 173 -6.78 38.06 -11.09
C PHE A 173 -7.91 38.35 -12.07
N ASP A 174 -8.79 37.38 -12.24
CA ASP A 174 -9.99 37.55 -13.06
C ASP A 174 -10.91 38.66 -12.49
N CYS A 175 -11.45 39.50 -13.39
CA CYS A 175 -12.32 40.59 -13.02
C CYS A 175 -13.62 40.15 -12.34
N GLY A 176 -14.17 41.01 -11.50
CA GLY A 176 -15.54 40.85 -10.96
C GLY A 176 -15.65 39.95 -9.73
N MET A 177 -14.55 39.45 -9.19
CA MET A 177 -14.53 38.56 -8.01
C MET A 177 -13.94 39.24 -6.75
N GLY A 178 -13.81 40.57 -6.77
CA GLY A 178 -13.40 41.38 -5.63
C GLY A 178 -11.88 41.46 -5.37
N ALA A 179 -11.06 40.58 -5.94
CA ALA A 179 -9.63 40.72 -5.91
C ALA A 179 -9.19 41.89 -6.82
N PRO A 180 -8.03 42.56 -6.51
CA PRO A 180 -7.51 43.59 -7.43
C PRO A 180 -7.16 42.97 -8.77
N GLU A 181 -7.30 43.71 -9.86
CA GLU A 181 -6.95 43.24 -11.20
C GLU A 181 -5.49 42.77 -11.28
N LYS A 182 -4.60 43.46 -10.57
CA LYS A 182 -3.19 43.15 -10.48
C LYS A 182 -2.66 43.43 -9.09
N THR A 183 -1.75 42.60 -8.63
CA THR A 183 -0.96 42.84 -7.42
C THR A 183 0.47 42.38 -7.61
N VAL A 184 1.39 42.90 -6.83
CA VAL A 184 2.80 42.51 -6.86
C VAL A 184 3.14 41.89 -5.51
N PHE A 185 3.69 40.69 -5.55
CA PHE A 185 4.25 40.01 -4.37
C PHE A 185 5.77 40.00 -4.48
N ASP A 186 6.47 40.26 -3.37
CA ASP A 186 7.93 40.26 -3.32
C ASP A 186 8.55 38.83 -3.40
N GLY A 187 7.72 37.81 -3.36
CA GLY A 187 8.07 36.38 -3.49
C GLY A 187 6.84 35.53 -3.57
N LEU A 188 7.04 34.21 -3.75
CA LEU A 188 5.96 33.25 -3.63
C LEU A 188 5.44 33.23 -2.19
N LYS A 189 4.14 33.31 -2.02
CA LYS A 189 3.46 33.26 -0.72
C LYS A 189 2.20 32.43 -0.79
N ASP A 190 1.79 31.90 0.33
CA ASP A 190 0.51 31.23 0.47
C ASP A 190 -0.61 32.27 0.50
N TRP A 191 -1.46 32.26 -0.51
CA TRP A 191 -2.58 33.20 -0.64
C TRP A 191 -3.66 32.98 0.43
N SER A 192 -3.76 31.80 1.01
CA SER A 192 -4.68 31.51 2.11
C SER A 192 -4.39 32.36 3.37
N LEU A 193 -3.16 32.89 3.46
CA LEU A 193 -2.70 33.75 4.55
C LEU A 193 -2.66 35.23 4.17
N ASP A 194 -3.17 35.63 3.00
CA ASP A 194 -3.18 37.02 2.56
C ASP A 194 -4.12 37.88 3.40
N ASP A 195 -3.72 39.13 3.68
CA ASP A 195 -4.56 40.10 4.42
C ASP A 195 -5.81 40.49 3.61
N ASN A 196 -5.70 40.49 2.28
CA ASN A 196 -6.84 40.72 1.42
C ASN A 196 -7.72 39.47 1.31
N LEU A 197 -8.93 39.57 1.83
CA LEU A 197 -9.89 38.47 1.89
C LEU A 197 -10.22 37.90 0.51
N PHE A 198 -10.28 38.74 -0.54
CA PHE A 198 -10.57 38.31 -1.90
C PHE A 198 -9.42 37.56 -2.57
N ILE A 199 -8.17 37.85 -2.20
CA ILE A 199 -7.02 37.06 -2.60
C ILE A 199 -7.06 35.70 -1.89
N ARG A 200 -7.39 35.69 -0.60
CA ARG A 200 -7.52 34.48 0.21
C ARG A 200 -8.51 33.48 -0.36
N TYR A 201 -9.63 33.93 -0.90
CA TYR A 201 -10.63 33.09 -1.56
C TYR A 201 -10.19 32.52 -2.92
N ARG A 202 -9.00 32.89 -3.42
CA ARG A 202 -8.44 32.36 -4.67
C ARG A 202 -7.41 31.24 -4.46
N SER A 203 -7.21 30.84 -3.21
CA SER A 203 -6.26 29.78 -2.84
C SER A 203 -6.90 28.37 -2.84
N GLU A 204 -8.18 28.23 -3.19
CA GLU A 204 -8.91 26.97 -3.29
C GLU A 204 -8.76 26.33 -4.67
#